data_01fdbf798d4224c7146145e83737c7e1
#
_entry.id   01fdbf798d4224c7146145e83737c7e1
#
_cell.length_a   1.000
_cell.length_b   1.000
_cell.length_c   1.000
_cell.angle_alpha   90.00
_cell.angle_beta   90.00
_cell.angle_gamma   90.00
#
_symmetry.space_group_name_H-M   'P 1'
#
loop_
_entity.id
_entity.type
_entity.pdbx_description
1 polymer ?
#
loop_
_entity_poly.entity_id
_entity_poly.type
_entity_poly.pdbx_seq_one_letter_code
_entity_poly.pdbx_strand_id
1 'polypeptide(L)'
;MSRQKILVTRSFFQDILTGLTDQFDTVIWPEKEPPPYRWVLNNIMDADGLITTLADKIDEQIITTGLQHKLQVISQIAVGFDNIAVNTATAHKLPIGHTPGVLTETTADFAWALIMASARRIVETHNEVQRHIWRAWGPEVLCGMDIYGATLGLIGFGRIGKAMARRAAGFNMKVLYYEPTRKPENEIIKNAQYATLEELLRGSDFVSLHAYLSPATTRIIGYKQLDLMKKTAFLINTARGAMIDHDALVNAVENHKIAGAALDVFGPEPIPQDHPLLKMSNVIITPHIASSTTVTRRRMAAMTVENILAGLDGKRLPYCANPEIYNEM
;
A
#
# COMPACT_ATOMS: atom_id res chain seq x y z
N MET A 1 -30.54 -6.87 27.06
CA MET A 1 -29.66 -5.84 26.43
C MET A 1 -29.68 -6.09 24.95
N SER A 2 -29.82 -5.07 24.10
CA SER A 2 -29.66 -5.23 22.65
C SER A 2 -28.22 -5.66 22.35
N ARG A 3 -28.03 -6.52 21.33
CA ARG A 3 -26.68 -6.88 20.88
C ARG A 3 -25.99 -5.61 20.35
N GLN A 4 -24.67 -5.47 20.60
CA GLN A 4 -23.86 -4.42 19.98
C GLN A 4 -23.85 -4.62 18.46
N LYS A 5 -23.81 -3.52 17.70
CA LYS A 5 -23.91 -3.52 16.25
C LYS A 5 -22.59 -3.19 15.59
N ILE A 6 -22.19 -4.00 14.62
CA ILE A 6 -20.98 -3.78 13.83
C ILE A 6 -21.36 -3.47 12.39
N LEU A 7 -20.91 -2.32 11.88
CA LEU A 7 -20.98 -1.96 10.47
C LEU A 7 -19.73 -2.49 9.74
N VAL A 8 -19.94 -3.20 8.63
CA VAL A 8 -18.85 -3.78 7.82
C VAL A 8 -18.98 -3.28 6.38
N THR A 9 -18.02 -2.49 5.93
CA THR A 9 -18.08 -1.84 4.61
C THR A 9 -17.74 -2.79 3.45
N ARG A 10 -17.19 -3.96 3.75
CA ARG A 10 -16.83 -4.97 2.75
C ARG A 10 -16.88 -6.37 3.32
N SER A 11 -17.55 -7.27 2.63
CA SER A 11 -17.49 -8.70 2.97
C SER A 11 -16.06 -9.23 2.81
N PHE A 12 -15.66 -10.11 3.70
CA PHE A 12 -14.37 -10.82 3.66
C PHE A 12 -14.60 -12.30 4.01
N PHE A 13 -13.58 -13.06 4.41
CA PHE A 13 -13.66 -14.50 4.64
C PHE A 13 -14.88 -14.91 5.48
N GLN A 14 -15.79 -15.69 4.90
CA GLN A 14 -17.11 -16.01 5.47
C GLN A 14 -17.02 -16.68 6.85
N ASP A 15 -16.06 -17.57 7.06
CA ASP A 15 -15.86 -18.24 8.35
C ASP A 15 -15.46 -17.27 9.48
N ILE A 16 -14.68 -16.23 9.15
CA ILE A 16 -14.30 -15.16 10.10
C ILE A 16 -15.52 -14.25 10.36
N LEU A 17 -16.28 -13.90 9.33
CA LEU A 17 -17.51 -13.10 9.47
C LEU A 17 -18.58 -13.84 10.28
N THR A 18 -18.75 -15.15 10.09
CA THR A 18 -19.72 -15.96 10.85
C THR A 18 -19.45 -15.83 12.35
N GLY A 19 -18.19 -15.86 12.78
CA GLY A 19 -17.84 -15.65 14.19
C GLY A 19 -18.28 -14.30 14.75
N LEU A 20 -18.38 -13.26 13.92
CA LEU A 20 -18.94 -11.95 14.31
C LEU A 20 -20.47 -11.95 14.29
N THR A 21 -21.09 -12.49 13.23
CA THR A 21 -22.57 -12.47 13.08
C THR A 21 -23.29 -13.32 14.14
N ASP A 22 -22.62 -14.33 14.69
CA ASP A 22 -23.18 -15.15 15.78
C ASP A 22 -23.25 -14.38 17.10
N GLN A 23 -22.35 -13.41 17.33
CA GLN A 23 -22.22 -12.70 18.59
C GLN A 23 -22.81 -11.27 18.55
N PHE A 24 -22.78 -10.62 17.40
CA PHE A 24 -23.14 -9.21 17.20
C PHE A 24 -24.25 -9.06 16.16
N ASP A 25 -24.99 -7.95 16.23
CA ASP A 25 -25.82 -7.49 15.13
C ASP A 25 -24.90 -6.88 14.07
N THR A 26 -24.85 -7.46 12.86
CA THR A 26 -23.90 -7.03 11.83
C THR A 26 -24.63 -6.52 10.59
N VAL A 27 -24.25 -5.33 10.13
CA VAL A 27 -24.69 -4.77 8.85
C VAL A 27 -23.52 -4.80 7.89
N ILE A 28 -23.58 -5.70 6.89
CA ILE A 28 -22.51 -5.93 5.93
C ILE A 28 -22.93 -5.38 4.57
N TRP A 29 -22.07 -4.55 3.96
CA TRP A 29 -22.28 -4.11 2.57
C TRP A 29 -22.20 -5.30 1.62
N PRO A 30 -23.23 -5.57 0.80
CA PRO A 30 -23.31 -6.83 0.03
C PRO A 30 -22.52 -6.83 -1.28
N GLU A 31 -22.20 -5.64 -1.83
CA GLU A 31 -21.58 -5.53 -3.15
C GLU A 31 -20.05 -5.65 -3.10
N LYS A 32 -19.44 -5.90 -4.26
CA LYS A 32 -17.97 -5.96 -4.41
C LYS A 32 -17.36 -4.57 -4.46
N GLU A 33 -18.03 -3.59 -5.00
CA GLU A 33 -17.63 -2.19 -5.04
C GLU A 33 -17.73 -1.54 -3.65
N PRO A 34 -16.97 -0.48 -3.36
CA PRO A 34 -17.10 0.27 -2.12
C PRO A 34 -18.53 0.78 -1.90
N PRO A 35 -19.04 0.79 -0.64
CA PRO A 35 -20.33 1.38 -0.36
C PRO A 35 -20.34 2.87 -0.73
N PRO A 36 -21.48 3.39 -1.19
CA PRO A 36 -21.65 4.83 -1.32
C PRO A 36 -21.40 5.54 0.02
N TYR A 37 -20.76 6.70 0.00
CA TYR A 37 -20.48 7.49 1.20
C TYR A 37 -21.71 7.69 2.10
N ARG A 38 -22.88 7.98 1.48
CA ARG A 38 -24.16 8.14 2.20
C ARG A 38 -24.61 6.85 2.92
N TRP A 39 -24.28 5.69 2.38
CA TRP A 39 -24.61 4.44 3.04
C TRP A 39 -23.82 4.28 4.34
N VAL A 40 -22.53 4.56 4.32
CA VAL A 40 -21.69 4.54 5.53
C VAL A 40 -22.22 5.58 6.54
N LEU A 41 -22.47 6.82 6.09
CA LEU A 41 -22.97 7.90 6.94
C LEU A 41 -24.31 7.57 7.61
N ASN A 42 -25.23 6.92 6.90
CA ASN A 42 -26.54 6.54 7.44
C ASN A 42 -26.47 5.39 8.44
N ASN A 43 -25.58 4.41 8.19
CA ASN A 43 -25.51 3.21 9.03
C ASN A 43 -24.59 3.39 10.24
N ILE A 44 -23.64 4.35 10.20
CA ILE A 44 -22.74 4.63 11.33
C ILE A 44 -23.47 5.17 12.56
N MET A 45 -24.63 5.81 12.39
CA MET A 45 -25.45 6.34 13.49
C MET A 45 -25.97 5.24 14.43
N ASP A 46 -26.06 4.01 13.94
CA ASP A 46 -26.58 2.89 14.72
C ASP A 46 -25.52 1.80 14.95
N ALA A 47 -24.24 2.11 14.78
CA ALA A 47 -23.13 1.18 14.93
C ALA A 47 -22.30 1.45 16.17
N ASP A 48 -21.99 0.41 16.95
CA ASP A 48 -21.04 0.46 18.07
C ASP A 48 -19.60 0.31 17.59
N GLY A 49 -19.40 -0.42 16.45
CA GLY A 49 -18.10 -0.61 15.83
C GLY A 49 -18.16 -0.54 14.30
N LEU A 50 -17.05 -0.11 13.68
CA LEU A 50 -16.88 -0.04 12.23
C LEU A 50 -15.69 -0.89 11.78
N ILE A 51 -15.95 -1.87 10.88
CA ILE A 51 -14.89 -2.53 10.10
C ILE A 51 -14.88 -1.93 8.71
N THR A 52 -13.72 -1.39 8.30
CA THR A 52 -13.56 -0.66 7.05
C THR A 52 -12.34 -1.13 6.25
N THR A 53 -12.23 -0.67 5.00
CA THR A 53 -11.11 -0.93 4.11
C THR A 53 -10.45 0.37 3.66
N LEU A 54 -9.29 0.28 3.00
CA LEU A 54 -8.59 1.46 2.46
C LEU A 54 -9.32 2.15 1.30
N ALA A 55 -10.35 1.52 0.72
CA ALA A 55 -11.17 2.10 -0.33
C ALA A 55 -12.28 3.02 0.21
N ASP A 56 -12.53 3.00 1.52
CA ASP A 56 -13.60 3.76 2.15
C ASP A 56 -13.05 5.10 2.68
N LYS A 57 -13.74 6.19 2.42
CA LYS A 57 -13.42 7.49 2.99
C LYS A 57 -14.07 7.63 4.37
N ILE A 58 -13.27 7.54 5.43
CA ILE A 58 -13.71 7.70 6.83
C ILE A 58 -13.23 9.06 7.34
N ASP A 59 -13.91 10.10 6.89
CA ASP A 59 -13.56 11.47 7.21
C ASP A 59 -14.14 11.93 8.57
N GLU A 60 -13.88 13.20 8.89
CA GLU A 60 -14.35 13.84 10.13
C GLU A 60 -15.87 13.72 10.30
N GLN A 61 -16.65 13.87 9.22
CA GLN A 61 -18.11 13.79 9.27
C GLN A 61 -18.58 12.38 9.68
N ILE A 62 -18.02 11.32 9.11
CA ILE A 62 -18.35 9.95 9.48
C ILE A 62 -18.04 9.70 10.95
N ILE A 63 -16.84 10.11 11.41
CA ILE A 63 -16.39 9.90 12.79
C ILE A 63 -17.28 10.67 13.77
N THR A 64 -17.50 11.95 13.55
CA THR A 64 -18.29 12.78 14.46
C THR A 64 -19.75 12.35 14.51
N THR A 65 -20.33 11.95 13.35
CA THR A 65 -21.68 11.38 13.33
C THR A 65 -21.76 10.08 14.15
N GLY A 66 -20.82 9.17 14.00
CA GLY A 66 -20.79 7.95 14.81
C GLY A 66 -20.65 8.20 16.31
N LEU A 67 -19.77 9.14 16.69
CA LEU A 67 -19.52 9.53 18.08
C LEU A 67 -20.71 10.24 18.76
N GLN A 68 -21.52 11.01 18.00
CA GLN A 68 -22.75 11.61 18.52
C GLN A 68 -23.80 10.57 18.91
N HIS A 69 -23.62 9.32 18.50
CA HIS A 69 -24.49 8.19 18.82
C HIS A 69 -23.77 7.17 19.73
N LYS A 70 -23.17 6.12 19.17
CA LYS A 70 -22.62 5.05 20.01
C LYS A 70 -21.33 4.40 19.50
N LEU A 71 -20.68 4.98 18.47
CA LEU A 71 -19.43 4.43 17.91
C LEU A 71 -18.31 4.43 18.95
N GLN A 72 -17.71 3.26 19.19
CA GLN A 72 -16.67 3.03 20.20
C GLN A 72 -15.33 2.67 19.61
N VAL A 73 -15.29 2.12 18.37
CA VAL A 73 -14.07 1.61 17.75
C VAL A 73 -14.20 1.57 16.22
N ILE A 74 -13.10 1.88 15.54
CA ILE A 74 -12.93 1.62 14.11
C ILE A 74 -11.79 0.62 13.94
N SER A 75 -11.97 -0.40 13.07
CA SER A 75 -10.90 -1.33 12.72
C SER A 75 -10.78 -1.49 11.20
N GLN A 76 -9.59 -1.21 10.67
CA GLN A 76 -9.32 -1.24 9.24
C GLN A 76 -8.55 -2.49 8.81
N ILE A 77 -8.99 -3.13 7.72
CA ILE A 77 -8.30 -4.28 7.10
C ILE A 77 -7.14 -3.75 6.22
N ALA A 78 -6.22 -3.01 6.80
CA ALA A 78 -5.03 -2.49 6.12
C ALA A 78 -3.95 -2.08 7.13
N VAL A 79 -2.72 -1.89 6.64
CA VAL A 79 -1.63 -1.27 7.41
C VAL A 79 -1.72 0.25 7.39
N GLY A 80 -1.93 0.82 6.19
CA GLY A 80 -2.09 2.27 6.03
C GLY A 80 -3.50 2.70 6.44
N PHE A 81 -3.64 3.91 6.95
CA PHE A 81 -4.89 4.48 7.44
C PHE A 81 -5.06 5.95 7.04
N ASP A 82 -4.44 6.33 5.94
CA ASP A 82 -4.50 7.68 5.35
C ASP A 82 -5.89 8.07 4.82
N ASN A 83 -6.79 7.11 4.66
CA ASN A 83 -8.21 7.28 4.34
C ASN A 83 -9.09 7.57 5.58
N ILE A 84 -8.54 7.52 6.80
CA ILE A 84 -9.24 7.78 8.06
C ILE A 84 -8.78 9.13 8.64
N ALA A 85 -9.72 9.96 9.10
CA ALA A 85 -9.41 11.21 9.80
C ALA A 85 -8.90 10.94 11.24
N VAL A 86 -7.65 10.43 11.34
CA VAL A 86 -7.03 9.96 12.60
C VAL A 86 -6.97 11.06 13.64
N ASN A 87 -6.66 12.29 13.25
CA ASN A 87 -6.58 13.43 14.19
C ASN A 87 -7.93 13.67 14.89
N THR A 88 -9.03 13.59 14.14
CA THR A 88 -10.39 13.71 14.70
C THR A 88 -10.68 12.57 15.66
N ALA A 89 -10.39 11.33 15.28
CA ALA A 89 -10.57 10.16 16.14
C ALA A 89 -9.75 10.28 17.43
N THR A 90 -8.49 10.69 17.32
CA THR A 90 -7.58 10.87 18.48
C THR A 90 -8.07 11.97 19.42
N ALA A 91 -8.52 13.11 18.90
CA ALA A 91 -9.08 14.21 19.71
C ALA A 91 -10.31 13.77 20.52
N HIS A 92 -11.07 12.79 20.02
CA HIS A 92 -12.24 12.23 20.67
C HIS A 92 -11.97 10.90 21.41
N LYS A 93 -10.71 10.49 21.54
CA LYS A 93 -10.30 9.22 22.18
C LYS A 93 -10.94 7.97 21.53
N LEU A 94 -11.31 8.05 20.24
CA LEU A 94 -11.83 6.92 19.48
C LEU A 94 -10.65 6.07 18.99
N PRO A 95 -10.53 4.78 19.42
CA PRO A 95 -9.46 3.91 19.00
C PRO A 95 -9.61 3.46 17.55
N ILE A 96 -8.49 3.51 16.81
CA ILE A 96 -8.41 3.01 15.43
C ILE A 96 -7.50 1.79 15.39
N GLY A 97 -8.06 0.63 15.00
CA GLY A 97 -7.32 -0.59 14.73
C GLY A 97 -6.80 -0.64 13.29
N HIS A 98 -5.62 -1.23 13.10
CA HIS A 98 -5.03 -1.51 11.80
C HIS A 98 -4.25 -2.85 11.84
N THR A 99 -3.58 -3.26 10.75
CA THR A 99 -2.97 -4.60 10.67
C THR A 99 -1.45 -4.55 10.40
N PRO A 100 -0.63 -4.00 11.32
CA PRO A 100 0.81 -3.80 11.11
C PRO A 100 1.59 -5.10 11.12
N GLY A 101 2.63 -5.18 10.29
CA GLY A 101 3.60 -6.28 10.31
C GLY A 101 3.20 -7.50 9.49
N VAL A 102 1.94 -7.89 9.52
CA VAL A 102 1.43 -9.14 8.93
C VAL A 102 1.67 -9.27 7.42
N LEU A 103 1.62 -8.17 6.68
CA LEU A 103 1.80 -8.14 5.22
C LEU A 103 3.21 -7.74 4.77
N THR A 104 4.15 -7.54 5.70
CA THR A 104 5.50 -7.04 5.39
C THR A 104 6.21 -7.89 4.33
N GLU A 105 6.29 -9.19 4.56
CA GLU A 105 7.00 -10.09 3.65
C GLU A 105 6.24 -10.25 2.32
N THR A 106 4.92 -10.38 2.36
CA THR A 106 4.08 -10.53 1.16
C THR A 106 4.18 -9.32 0.24
N THR A 107 4.15 -8.09 0.80
CA THR A 107 4.31 -6.86 0.02
C THR A 107 5.72 -6.74 -0.54
N ALA A 108 6.74 -7.14 0.23
CA ALA A 108 8.11 -7.14 -0.26
C ALA A 108 8.31 -8.19 -1.38
N ASP A 109 7.73 -9.40 -1.27
CA ASP A 109 7.74 -10.40 -2.34
C ASP A 109 7.11 -9.86 -3.62
N PHE A 110 5.97 -9.18 -3.49
CA PHE A 110 5.27 -8.60 -4.63
C PHE A 110 6.06 -7.46 -5.30
N ALA A 111 6.60 -6.52 -4.51
CA ALA A 111 7.47 -5.47 -5.03
C ALA A 111 8.71 -6.06 -5.73
N TRP A 112 9.26 -7.15 -5.18
CA TRP A 112 10.36 -7.88 -5.80
C TRP A 112 9.95 -8.53 -7.13
N ALA A 113 8.77 -9.16 -7.18
CA ALA A 113 8.21 -9.71 -8.41
C ALA A 113 8.02 -8.63 -9.50
N LEU A 114 7.58 -7.42 -9.12
CA LEU A 114 7.47 -6.28 -10.04
C LEU A 114 8.83 -5.82 -10.56
N ILE A 115 9.88 -5.77 -9.72
CA ILE A 115 11.26 -5.51 -10.16
C ILE A 115 11.69 -6.54 -11.21
N MET A 116 11.52 -7.84 -10.91
CA MET A 116 11.88 -8.94 -11.81
C MET A 116 11.11 -8.86 -13.13
N ALA A 117 9.80 -8.64 -13.06
CA ALA A 117 8.94 -8.57 -14.24
C ALA A 117 9.29 -7.37 -15.13
N SER A 118 9.59 -6.21 -14.56
CA SER A 118 10.00 -5.00 -15.30
C SER A 118 11.37 -5.16 -15.92
N ALA A 119 12.38 -5.54 -15.14
CA ALA A 119 13.75 -5.70 -15.61
C ALA A 119 13.86 -6.71 -16.77
N ARG A 120 13.11 -7.81 -16.70
CA ARG A 120 13.16 -8.90 -17.68
C ARG A 120 12.03 -8.84 -18.71
N ARG A 121 11.24 -7.73 -18.75
CA ARG A 121 10.16 -7.47 -19.71
C ARG A 121 9.12 -8.60 -19.79
N ILE A 122 8.86 -9.29 -18.65
CA ILE A 122 8.05 -10.53 -18.63
C ILE A 122 6.64 -10.30 -19.14
N VAL A 123 5.96 -9.25 -18.68
CA VAL A 123 4.56 -8.97 -19.08
C VAL A 123 4.50 -8.53 -20.54
N GLU A 124 5.40 -7.67 -20.99
CA GLU A 124 5.48 -7.23 -22.38
C GLU A 124 5.71 -8.39 -23.33
N THR A 125 6.73 -9.21 -23.07
CA THR A 125 7.09 -10.36 -23.92
C THR A 125 6.02 -11.44 -23.93
N HIS A 126 5.36 -11.69 -22.79
CA HIS A 126 4.20 -12.58 -22.71
C HIS A 126 3.08 -12.11 -23.67
N ASN A 127 2.76 -10.81 -23.62
CA ASN A 127 1.74 -10.22 -24.48
C ASN A 127 2.11 -10.29 -25.96
N GLU A 128 3.39 -10.14 -26.32
CA GLU A 128 3.84 -10.29 -27.72
C GLU A 128 3.65 -11.72 -28.22
N VAL A 129 3.97 -12.72 -27.40
CA VAL A 129 3.72 -14.13 -27.77
C VAL A 129 2.22 -14.39 -27.95
N GLN A 130 1.38 -13.91 -27.04
CA GLN A 130 -0.09 -14.07 -27.17
C GLN A 130 -0.69 -13.38 -28.39
N ARG A 131 -0.11 -12.25 -28.81
CA ARG A 131 -0.52 -11.51 -30.03
C ARG A 131 0.10 -12.05 -31.31
N HIS A 132 0.86 -13.15 -31.25
CA HIS A 132 1.59 -13.75 -32.37
C HIS A 132 2.59 -12.78 -33.05
N ILE A 133 3.17 -11.84 -32.30
CA ILE A 133 4.17 -10.89 -32.78
C ILE A 133 5.56 -11.51 -32.78
N TRP A 134 5.88 -12.36 -31.79
CA TRP A 134 7.18 -13.04 -31.72
C TRP A 134 7.39 -13.95 -32.93
N ARG A 135 8.52 -13.76 -33.64
CA ARG A 135 8.83 -14.48 -34.90
C ARG A 135 9.95 -15.50 -34.74
N ALA A 136 11.05 -15.06 -34.11
CA ALA A 136 12.24 -15.90 -33.94
C ALA A 136 13.08 -15.43 -32.76
N TRP A 137 13.93 -16.29 -32.26
CA TRP A 137 15.00 -15.92 -31.33
C TRP A 137 16.11 -15.16 -32.07
N GLY A 138 16.71 -14.19 -31.39
CA GLY A 138 17.89 -13.47 -31.85
C GLY A 138 18.66 -12.88 -30.65
N PRO A 139 19.97 -12.64 -30.77
CA PRO A 139 20.82 -12.21 -29.66
C PRO A 139 20.45 -10.84 -29.07
N GLU A 140 19.80 -9.97 -29.86
CA GLU A 140 19.36 -8.64 -29.42
C GLU A 140 17.84 -8.54 -29.25
N VAL A 141 17.12 -9.65 -29.45
CA VAL A 141 15.64 -9.65 -29.38
C VAL A 141 15.18 -9.61 -27.94
N LEU A 142 14.37 -8.59 -27.61
CA LEU A 142 13.69 -8.43 -26.32
C LEU A 142 14.62 -8.44 -25.09
N CYS A 143 15.84 -7.96 -25.26
CA CYS A 143 16.79 -7.84 -24.16
C CYS A 143 16.21 -6.98 -23.03
N GLY A 144 16.36 -7.47 -21.82
CA GLY A 144 16.05 -6.78 -20.59
C GLY A 144 17.32 -6.30 -19.88
N MET A 145 17.20 -6.04 -18.59
CA MET A 145 18.24 -5.54 -17.71
C MET A 145 18.63 -6.58 -16.67
N ASP A 146 19.90 -6.63 -16.29
CA ASP A 146 20.37 -7.47 -15.19
C ASP A 146 19.97 -6.89 -13.85
N ILE A 147 19.58 -7.79 -12.93
CA ILE A 147 19.23 -7.43 -11.55
C ILE A 147 20.43 -7.72 -10.65
N TYR A 148 21.16 -8.79 -10.95
CA TYR A 148 22.36 -9.16 -10.20
C TYR A 148 23.41 -8.04 -10.25
N GLY A 149 23.87 -7.59 -9.08
CA GLY A 149 24.87 -6.52 -8.95
C GLY A 149 24.35 -5.10 -9.19
N ALA A 150 23.06 -4.93 -9.54
CA ALA A 150 22.45 -3.62 -9.72
C ALA A 150 22.29 -2.86 -8.38
N THR A 151 21.90 -1.59 -8.45
CA THR A 151 21.64 -0.75 -7.27
C THR A 151 20.14 -0.57 -7.07
N LEU A 152 19.64 -0.92 -5.86
CA LEU A 152 18.26 -0.73 -5.44
C LEU A 152 18.16 0.52 -4.54
N GLY A 153 17.38 1.52 -4.95
CA GLY A 153 17.01 2.67 -4.15
C GLY A 153 15.68 2.46 -3.44
N LEU A 154 15.65 2.62 -2.13
CA LEU A 154 14.47 2.45 -1.29
C LEU A 154 14.04 3.78 -0.68
N ILE A 155 12.90 4.31 -1.10
CA ILE A 155 12.29 5.49 -0.49
C ILE A 155 11.36 5.02 0.62
N GLY A 156 11.79 5.19 1.87
CA GLY A 156 11.20 4.59 3.06
C GLY A 156 11.90 3.28 3.46
N PHE A 157 12.47 3.27 4.67
CA PHE A 157 13.24 2.14 5.19
C PHE A 157 12.62 1.54 6.46
N GLY A 158 11.27 1.50 6.46
CA GLY A 158 10.47 0.82 7.47
C GLY A 158 10.53 -0.72 7.32
N ARG A 159 9.52 -1.41 7.87
CA ARG A 159 9.46 -2.89 7.82
C ARG A 159 9.59 -3.46 6.40
N ILE A 160 8.85 -2.90 5.42
CA ILE A 160 8.85 -3.38 4.03
C ILE A 160 10.18 -3.03 3.35
N GLY A 161 10.68 -1.80 3.48
CA GLY A 161 11.97 -1.41 2.91
C GLY A 161 13.12 -2.28 3.42
N LYS A 162 13.15 -2.60 4.72
CA LYS A 162 14.12 -3.54 5.30
C LYS A 162 13.97 -4.96 4.75
N ALA A 163 12.74 -5.42 4.50
CA ALA A 163 12.49 -6.71 3.87
C ALA A 163 12.97 -6.75 2.41
N MET A 164 12.84 -5.64 1.68
CA MET A 164 13.40 -5.48 0.33
C MET A 164 14.94 -5.52 0.34
N ALA A 165 15.58 -4.82 1.28
CA ALA A 165 17.04 -4.83 1.41
C ALA A 165 17.60 -6.23 1.72
N ARG A 166 16.89 -7.04 2.53
CA ARG A 166 17.28 -8.44 2.76
C ARG A 166 17.23 -9.28 1.48
N ARG A 167 16.20 -9.10 0.62
CA ARG A 167 16.07 -9.79 -0.66
C ARG A 167 17.16 -9.37 -1.65
N ALA A 168 17.51 -8.08 -1.67
CA ALA A 168 18.57 -7.52 -2.50
C ALA A 168 19.93 -8.18 -2.27
N ALA A 169 20.21 -8.64 -1.05
CA ALA A 169 21.45 -9.35 -0.73
C ALA A 169 21.60 -10.65 -1.53
N GLY A 170 20.50 -11.38 -1.78
CA GLY A 170 20.53 -12.62 -2.60
C GLY A 170 20.89 -12.38 -4.07
N PHE A 171 20.76 -11.14 -4.54
CA PHE A 171 21.13 -10.70 -5.90
C PHE A 171 22.42 -9.88 -5.94
N ASN A 172 23.21 -9.88 -4.86
CA ASN A 172 24.44 -9.10 -4.72
C ASN A 172 24.27 -7.59 -5.06
N MET A 173 23.07 -7.05 -4.79
CA MET A 173 22.77 -5.65 -5.06
C MET A 173 23.30 -4.73 -3.96
N LYS A 174 23.68 -3.51 -4.36
CA LYS A 174 23.83 -2.38 -3.46
C LYS A 174 22.44 -1.81 -3.14
N VAL A 175 22.23 -1.42 -1.90
CA VAL A 175 21.00 -0.75 -1.48
C VAL A 175 21.32 0.67 -1.01
N LEU A 176 20.66 1.64 -1.62
CA LEU A 176 20.59 3.01 -1.14
C LEU A 176 19.21 3.21 -0.50
N TYR A 177 19.13 3.79 0.69
CA TYR A 177 17.84 4.11 1.28
C TYR A 177 17.74 5.56 1.70
N TYR A 178 16.55 6.12 1.57
CA TYR A 178 16.20 7.46 2.00
C TYR A 178 15.07 7.43 3.02
N GLU A 179 15.27 8.14 4.11
CA GLU A 179 14.25 8.54 5.09
C GLU A 179 14.48 10.00 5.46
N PRO A 180 13.44 10.78 5.82
CA PRO A 180 13.61 12.18 6.25
C PRO A 180 14.56 12.33 7.43
N THR A 181 14.61 11.35 8.32
CA THR A 181 15.53 11.31 9.47
C THR A 181 16.31 10.02 9.44
N ARG A 182 17.64 10.10 9.37
CA ARG A 182 18.54 8.95 9.44
C ARG A 182 18.41 8.29 10.80
N LYS A 183 18.27 6.96 10.81
CA LYS A 183 18.14 6.14 12.01
C LYS A 183 19.35 5.21 12.16
N PRO A 184 20.17 5.35 13.21
CA PRO A 184 21.37 4.52 13.41
C PRO A 184 21.09 3.01 13.42
N GLU A 185 19.92 2.58 13.93
CA GLU A 185 19.52 1.17 13.94
C GLU A 185 19.33 0.56 12.55
N ASN A 186 19.25 1.37 11.51
CA ASN A 186 19.15 0.90 10.12
C ASN A 186 20.50 0.48 9.54
N GLU A 187 21.60 0.90 10.13
CA GLU A 187 22.96 0.60 9.66
C GLU A 187 23.40 -0.86 9.91
N ILE A 188 22.59 -1.63 10.65
CA ILE A 188 22.82 -3.07 10.90
C ILE A 188 22.68 -3.89 9.60
N ILE A 189 21.97 -3.39 8.60
CA ILE A 189 21.77 -4.07 7.32
C ILE A 189 22.98 -3.79 6.41
N LYS A 190 23.94 -4.71 6.39
CA LYS A 190 25.28 -4.56 5.79
C LYS A 190 25.33 -4.10 4.32
N ASN A 191 24.30 -4.40 3.53
CA ASN A 191 24.23 -4.02 2.12
C ASN A 191 23.43 -2.73 1.88
N ALA A 192 22.96 -2.03 2.93
CA ALA A 192 22.15 -0.84 2.84
C ALA A 192 22.93 0.39 3.35
N GLN A 193 22.93 1.45 2.55
CA GLN A 193 23.58 2.74 2.85
C GLN A 193 22.53 3.85 2.81
N TYR A 194 22.55 4.72 3.83
CA TYR A 194 21.75 5.96 3.80
C TYR A 194 22.25 6.88 2.70
N ALA A 195 21.32 7.48 1.97
CA ALA A 195 21.58 8.46 0.93
C ALA A 195 20.54 9.58 0.99
N THR A 196 20.91 10.77 0.50
CA THR A 196 19.93 11.80 0.18
C THR A 196 19.01 11.32 -0.95
N LEU A 197 17.82 11.93 -1.07
CA LEU A 197 16.89 11.57 -2.15
C LEU A 197 17.55 11.72 -3.54
N GLU A 198 18.32 12.79 -3.74
CA GLU A 198 19.02 13.03 -5.01
C GLU A 198 20.08 11.97 -5.30
N GLU A 199 20.94 11.64 -4.32
CA GLU A 199 21.96 10.60 -4.47
C GLU A 199 21.33 9.23 -4.77
N LEU A 200 20.24 8.91 -4.08
CA LEU A 200 19.48 7.67 -4.32
C LEU A 200 18.95 7.61 -5.75
N LEU A 201 18.30 8.68 -6.22
CA LEU A 201 17.71 8.71 -7.57
C LEU A 201 18.76 8.59 -8.66
N ARG A 202 19.90 9.32 -8.54
CA ARG A 202 21.00 9.25 -9.50
C ARG A 202 21.75 7.91 -9.49
N GLY A 203 21.84 7.29 -8.32
CA GLY A 203 22.64 6.06 -8.12
C GLY A 203 21.91 4.77 -8.48
N SER A 204 20.56 4.77 -8.45
CA SER A 204 19.78 3.55 -8.49
C SER A 204 19.39 3.11 -9.91
N ASP A 205 19.38 1.79 -10.11
CA ASP A 205 18.85 1.14 -11.30
C ASP A 205 17.34 0.78 -11.12
N PHE A 206 16.95 0.54 -9.87
CA PHE A 206 15.56 0.37 -9.46
C PHE A 206 15.27 1.29 -8.29
N VAL A 207 14.20 2.08 -8.36
CA VAL A 207 13.72 2.95 -7.29
C VAL A 207 12.37 2.40 -6.81
N SER A 208 12.27 2.02 -5.54
CA SER A 208 11.06 1.42 -4.98
C SER A 208 10.56 2.20 -3.76
N LEU A 209 9.26 2.54 -3.78
CA LEU A 209 8.62 3.35 -2.73
C LEU A 209 7.98 2.45 -1.66
N HIS A 210 8.37 2.70 -0.39
CA HIS A 210 7.90 1.97 0.80
C HIS A 210 7.63 2.90 1.99
N ALA A 211 7.53 4.20 1.74
CA ALA A 211 7.14 5.18 2.75
C ALA A 211 5.61 5.18 2.96
N TYR A 212 5.15 5.71 4.08
CA TYR A 212 3.72 6.01 4.24
C TYR A 212 3.39 7.38 3.62
N LEU A 213 2.13 7.59 3.28
CA LEU A 213 1.66 8.86 2.72
C LEU A 213 1.57 9.93 3.81
N SER A 214 2.17 11.07 3.55
CA SER A 214 2.16 12.26 4.39
C SER A 214 2.31 13.51 3.51
N PRO A 215 2.11 14.73 4.03
CA PRO A 215 2.41 15.94 3.27
C PRO A 215 3.84 15.98 2.70
N ALA A 216 4.82 15.42 3.42
CA ALA A 216 6.22 15.37 2.98
C ALA A 216 6.49 14.31 1.90
N THR A 217 5.63 13.31 1.75
CA THR A 217 5.80 12.23 0.77
C THR A 217 4.80 12.30 -0.38
N THR A 218 3.80 13.19 -0.30
CA THR A 218 2.89 13.48 -1.40
C THR A 218 3.68 14.07 -2.57
N ARG A 219 3.55 13.43 -3.77
CA ARG A 219 4.30 13.77 -4.98
C ARG A 219 5.82 13.88 -4.76
N ILE A 220 6.37 13.05 -3.86
CA ILE A 220 7.82 12.98 -3.64
C ILE A 220 8.58 12.62 -4.92
N ILE A 221 7.92 11.96 -5.87
CA ILE A 221 8.41 11.69 -7.23
C ILE A 221 7.59 12.53 -8.20
N GLY A 222 8.18 13.60 -8.67
CA GLY A 222 7.65 14.49 -9.71
C GLY A 222 8.67 14.69 -10.84
N TYR A 223 8.44 15.67 -11.71
CA TYR A 223 9.28 15.95 -12.88
C TYR A 223 10.76 16.03 -12.53
N LYS A 224 11.11 16.83 -11.51
CA LYS A 224 12.50 17.02 -11.08
C LYS A 224 13.14 15.72 -10.63
N GLN A 225 12.44 14.89 -9.88
CA GLN A 225 12.94 13.63 -9.36
C GLN A 225 13.11 12.58 -10.48
N LEU A 226 12.18 12.52 -11.41
CA LEU A 226 12.27 11.64 -12.59
C LEU A 226 13.44 12.04 -13.51
N ASP A 227 13.73 13.33 -13.67
CA ASP A 227 14.88 13.82 -14.43
C ASP A 227 16.24 13.47 -13.78
N LEU A 228 16.27 13.16 -12.48
CA LEU A 228 17.47 12.70 -11.77
C LEU A 228 17.73 11.20 -11.94
N MET A 229 16.71 10.41 -12.29
CA MET A 229 16.85 8.96 -12.45
C MET A 229 17.68 8.61 -13.70
N LYS A 230 18.29 7.43 -13.69
CA LYS A 230 18.97 6.90 -14.87
C LYS A 230 17.94 6.61 -15.97
N LYS A 231 18.30 6.81 -17.24
CA LYS A 231 17.45 6.45 -18.40
C LYS A 231 17.11 4.95 -18.44
N THR A 232 17.94 4.12 -17.82
CA THR A 232 17.74 2.67 -17.70
C THR A 232 16.99 2.28 -16.44
N ALA A 233 16.65 3.21 -15.54
CA ALA A 233 16.03 2.89 -14.25
C ALA A 233 14.53 2.61 -14.37
N PHE A 234 14.06 1.76 -13.46
CA PHE A 234 12.63 1.49 -13.26
C PHE A 234 12.14 2.07 -11.94
N LEU A 235 10.92 2.62 -11.96
CA LEU A 235 10.21 3.10 -10.78
C LEU A 235 9.17 2.08 -10.33
N ILE A 236 9.23 1.64 -9.07
CA ILE A 236 8.30 0.67 -8.48
C ILE A 236 7.52 1.32 -7.35
N ASN A 237 6.18 1.20 -7.35
CA ASN A 237 5.35 1.72 -6.29
C ASN A 237 4.31 0.70 -5.81
N THR A 238 4.51 0.21 -4.58
CA THR A 238 3.57 -0.63 -3.82
C THR A 238 3.13 0.05 -2.52
N ALA A 239 3.35 1.37 -2.40
CA ALA A 239 3.02 2.16 -1.22
C ALA A 239 1.70 2.92 -1.40
N ARG A 240 1.74 4.11 -2.04
CA ARG A 240 0.55 4.92 -2.34
C ARG A 240 0.71 5.64 -3.67
N GLY A 241 -0.37 5.69 -4.47
CA GLY A 241 -0.37 6.37 -5.77
C GLY A 241 -0.05 7.86 -5.66
N ALA A 242 -0.59 8.53 -4.65
CA ALA A 242 -0.38 9.97 -4.41
C ALA A 242 1.09 10.37 -4.12
N MET A 243 2.01 9.41 -3.95
CA MET A 243 3.45 9.69 -3.84
C MET A 243 4.12 10.04 -5.17
N ILE A 244 3.45 9.76 -6.28
CA ILE A 244 3.95 10.05 -7.64
C ILE A 244 3.04 11.10 -8.27
N ASP A 245 3.66 12.07 -8.94
CA ASP A 245 2.97 12.91 -9.91
C ASP A 245 2.79 12.11 -11.20
N HIS A 246 1.54 11.69 -11.49
CA HIS A 246 1.25 10.79 -12.61
C HIS A 246 1.49 11.45 -13.97
N ASP A 247 1.24 12.76 -14.10
CA ASP A 247 1.54 13.49 -15.36
C ASP A 247 3.05 13.54 -15.61
N ALA A 248 3.82 13.74 -14.54
CA ALA A 248 5.29 13.69 -14.63
C ALA A 248 5.77 12.28 -15.01
N LEU A 249 5.15 11.22 -14.46
CA LEU A 249 5.51 9.85 -14.82
C LEU A 249 5.16 9.52 -16.26
N VAL A 250 3.97 9.90 -16.75
CA VAL A 250 3.59 9.76 -18.17
C VAL A 250 4.66 10.41 -19.05
N ASN A 251 4.98 11.68 -18.77
CA ASN A 251 6.00 12.40 -19.53
C ASN A 251 7.37 11.71 -19.52
N ALA A 252 7.79 11.19 -18.35
CA ALA A 252 9.09 10.55 -18.20
C ALA A 252 9.20 9.23 -18.98
N VAL A 253 8.12 8.44 -18.99
CA VAL A 253 8.09 7.16 -19.72
C VAL A 253 7.98 7.38 -21.23
N GLU A 254 7.09 8.28 -21.68
CA GLU A 254 6.92 8.62 -23.11
C GLU A 254 8.19 9.18 -23.75
N ASN A 255 8.93 10.01 -22.99
CA ASN A 255 10.15 10.64 -23.47
C ASN A 255 11.42 9.83 -23.13
N HIS A 256 11.29 8.57 -22.72
CA HIS A 256 12.40 7.67 -22.39
C HIS A 256 13.42 8.29 -21.41
N LYS A 257 12.92 9.08 -20.44
CA LYS A 257 13.73 9.62 -19.33
C LYS A 257 14.05 8.52 -18.30
N ILE A 258 13.15 7.55 -18.19
CA ILE A 258 13.33 6.30 -17.44
C ILE A 258 12.93 5.11 -18.31
N ALA A 259 13.38 3.91 -17.97
CA ALA A 259 13.08 2.69 -18.74
C ALA A 259 11.62 2.27 -18.64
N GLY A 260 10.97 2.50 -17.50
CA GLY A 260 9.57 2.16 -17.27
C GLY A 260 9.19 2.22 -15.80
N ALA A 261 7.98 1.71 -15.49
CA ALA A 261 7.47 1.68 -14.14
C ALA A 261 6.65 0.42 -13.84
N ALA A 262 6.53 0.06 -12.55
CA ALA A 262 5.59 -0.95 -12.09
C ALA A 262 4.82 -0.43 -10.87
N LEU A 263 3.51 -0.34 -11.01
CA LEU A 263 2.63 0.35 -10.08
C LEU A 263 1.52 -0.59 -9.62
N ASP A 264 1.45 -0.81 -8.32
CA ASP A 264 0.33 -1.54 -7.68
C ASP A 264 -0.72 -0.59 -7.11
N VAL A 265 -0.41 0.71 -7.09
CA VAL A 265 -1.23 1.74 -6.47
C VAL A 265 -1.33 2.98 -7.34
N PHE A 266 -2.48 3.66 -7.30
CA PHE A 266 -2.79 4.85 -8.09
C PHE A 266 -3.46 5.94 -7.24
N GLY A 267 -3.66 7.09 -7.84
CA GLY A 267 -4.50 8.15 -7.34
C GLY A 267 -5.23 8.84 -8.51
N PRO A 268 -6.49 8.51 -8.76
CA PRO A 268 -7.43 7.68 -7.98
C PRO A 268 -7.29 6.17 -8.22
N GLU A 269 -7.87 5.37 -7.31
CA GLU A 269 -8.10 3.95 -7.49
C GLU A 269 -9.62 3.68 -7.58
N PRO A 270 -10.10 2.98 -8.64
CA PRO A 270 -9.37 2.42 -9.79
C PRO A 270 -8.77 3.49 -10.71
N ILE A 271 -7.69 3.12 -11.43
CA ILE A 271 -7.12 3.98 -12.47
C ILE A 271 -8.16 4.25 -13.59
N PRO A 272 -8.29 5.50 -14.11
CA PRO A 272 -9.18 5.81 -15.22
C PRO A 272 -8.87 4.95 -16.46
N GLN A 273 -9.92 4.47 -17.15
CA GLN A 273 -9.77 3.54 -18.28
C GLN A 273 -9.02 4.13 -19.49
N ASP A 274 -9.00 5.44 -19.63
CA ASP A 274 -8.32 6.17 -20.69
C ASP A 274 -6.91 6.63 -20.31
N HIS A 275 -6.45 6.33 -19.10
CA HIS A 275 -5.16 6.80 -18.59
C HIS A 275 -3.99 6.35 -19.48
N PRO A 276 -3.08 7.28 -19.89
CA PRO A 276 -2.00 6.98 -20.85
C PRO A 276 -1.10 5.80 -20.44
N LEU A 277 -0.78 5.65 -19.15
CA LEU A 277 0.06 4.56 -18.66
C LEU A 277 -0.48 3.16 -18.98
N LEU A 278 -1.81 3.00 -19.20
CA LEU A 278 -2.42 1.72 -19.58
C LEU A 278 -2.02 1.26 -20.99
N LYS A 279 -1.54 2.18 -21.83
CA LYS A 279 -1.14 1.92 -23.21
C LYS A 279 0.37 1.71 -23.38
N MET A 280 1.17 1.89 -22.31
CA MET A 280 2.62 1.82 -22.36
C MET A 280 3.09 0.40 -22.05
N SER A 281 3.76 -0.25 -22.99
CA SER A 281 4.22 -1.65 -22.87
C SER A 281 5.29 -1.85 -21.78
N ASN A 282 6.04 -0.78 -21.45
CA ASN A 282 7.07 -0.74 -20.42
C ASN A 282 6.54 -0.30 -19.03
N VAL A 283 5.21 -0.25 -18.86
CA VAL A 283 4.55 0.01 -17.58
C VAL A 283 3.72 -1.19 -17.16
N ILE A 284 4.01 -1.73 -15.98
CA ILE A 284 3.22 -2.80 -15.36
C ILE A 284 2.26 -2.17 -14.36
N ILE A 285 0.98 -2.54 -14.45
CA ILE A 285 -0.07 -2.04 -13.57
C ILE A 285 -0.79 -3.22 -12.92
N THR A 286 -0.95 -3.18 -11.59
CA THR A 286 -1.66 -4.20 -10.82
C THR A 286 -2.66 -3.54 -9.86
N PRO A 287 -3.80 -4.20 -9.54
CA PRO A 287 -4.93 -3.55 -8.88
C PRO A 287 -4.85 -3.62 -7.34
N HIS A 288 -3.80 -3.05 -6.75
CA HIS A 288 -3.55 -2.94 -5.31
C HIS A 288 -3.56 -4.33 -4.60
N ILE A 289 -2.73 -5.23 -5.10
CA ILE A 289 -2.68 -6.63 -4.67
C ILE A 289 -1.38 -7.03 -3.96
N ALA A 290 -0.52 -6.09 -3.60
CA ALA A 290 0.79 -6.40 -3.00
C ALA A 290 0.69 -7.24 -1.71
N SER A 291 -0.41 -7.16 -0.96
CA SER A 291 -0.67 -8.02 0.21
C SER A 291 -1.57 -9.23 -0.08
N SER A 292 -1.97 -9.47 -1.34
CA SER A 292 -3.05 -10.36 -1.71
C SER A 292 -2.64 -11.83 -1.82
N THR A 293 -2.18 -12.42 -0.70
CA THR A 293 -2.17 -13.88 -0.54
C THR A 293 -3.28 -14.30 0.42
N THR A 294 -3.84 -15.48 0.23
CA THR A 294 -4.91 -16.00 1.10
C THR A 294 -4.48 -16.00 2.57
N VAL A 295 -3.25 -16.45 2.85
CA VAL A 295 -2.72 -16.52 4.21
C VAL A 295 -2.63 -15.13 4.85
N THR A 296 -2.03 -14.17 4.13
CA THR A 296 -1.85 -12.80 4.65
C THR A 296 -3.18 -12.09 4.84
N ARG A 297 -4.09 -12.17 3.86
CA ARG A 297 -5.41 -11.53 3.94
C ARG A 297 -6.27 -12.12 5.06
N ARG A 298 -6.20 -13.44 5.30
CA ARG A 298 -6.89 -14.07 6.45
C ARG A 298 -6.32 -13.59 7.78
N ARG A 299 -5.00 -13.46 7.91
CA ARG A 299 -4.36 -12.92 9.12
C ARG A 299 -4.73 -11.44 9.34
N MET A 300 -4.76 -10.63 8.28
CA MET A 300 -5.26 -9.25 8.37
C MET A 300 -6.70 -9.20 8.87
N ALA A 301 -7.59 -10.03 8.32
CA ALA A 301 -8.98 -10.12 8.77
C ALA A 301 -9.07 -10.54 10.25
N ALA A 302 -8.30 -11.52 10.70
CA ALA A 302 -8.26 -11.93 12.10
C ALA A 302 -7.82 -10.79 13.03
N MET A 303 -6.72 -10.09 12.70
CA MET A 303 -6.24 -8.92 13.46
C MET A 303 -7.29 -7.80 13.51
N THR A 304 -8.04 -7.61 12.43
CA THR A 304 -9.15 -6.62 12.39
C THR A 304 -10.26 -7.01 13.35
N VAL A 305 -10.61 -8.29 13.42
CA VAL A 305 -11.61 -8.82 14.37
C VAL A 305 -11.09 -8.70 15.81
N GLU A 306 -9.83 -9.02 16.09
CA GLU A 306 -9.22 -8.83 17.40
C GLU A 306 -9.32 -7.37 17.89
N ASN A 307 -9.03 -6.40 16.99
CA ASN A 307 -9.17 -4.99 17.33
C ASN A 307 -10.62 -4.60 17.62
N ILE A 308 -11.59 -5.02 16.76
CA ILE A 308 -13.00 -4.62 16.94
C ILE A 308 -13.55 -5.19 18.25
N LEU A 309 -13.25 -6.45 18.57
CA LEU A 309 -13.69 -7.09 19.81
C LEU A 309 -13.09 -6.39 21.04
N ALA A 310 -11.77 -6.11 21.03
CA ALA A 310 -11.13 -5.41 22.12
C ALA A 310 -11.74 -4.02 22.35
N GLY A 311 -12.01 -3.26 21.27
CA GLY A 311 -12.62 -1.94 21.37
C GLY A 311 -14.05 -1.96 21.89
N LEU A 312 -14.87 -2.90 21.45
CA LEU A 312 -16.24 -3.08 21.94
C LEU A 312 -16.30 -3.52 23.41
N ASP A 313 -15.26 -4.23 23.88
CA ASP A 313 -15.07 -4.57 25.30
C ASP A 313 -14.50 -3.40 26.13
N GLY A 314 -14.24 -2.23 25.55
CA GLY A 314 -13.58 -1.10 26.21
C GLY A 314 -12.11 -1.36 26.56
N LYS A 315 -11.48 -2.35 25.94
CA LYS A 315 -10.06 -2.72 26.14
C LYS A 315 -9.16 -1.98 25.16
N ARG A 316 -7.86 -1.88 25.51
CA ARG A 316 -6.84 -1.38 24.58
C ARG A 316 -6.76 -2.29 23.36
N LEU A 317 -6.73 -1.69 22.15
CA LEU A 317 -6.57 -2.45 20.92
C LEU A 317 -5.19 -3.11 20.83
N PRO A 318 -5.10 -4.40 20.43
CA PRO A 318 -3.81 -5.06 20.18
C PRO A 318 -2.96 -4.35 19.12
N TYR A 319 -3.60 -3.78 18.11
CA TYR A 319 -2.95 -3.12 16.99
C TYR A 319 -3.57 -1.74 16.76
N CYS A 320 -3.22 -0.78 17.62
CA CYS A 320 -3.78 0.57 17.60
C CYS A 320 -2.95 1.51 16.73
N ALA A 321 -3.62 2.26 15.83
CA ALA A 321 -2.99 3.25 14.96
C ALA A 321 -2.74 4.59 15.69
N ASN A 322 -3.55 4.91 16.71
CA ASN A 322 -3.47 6.12 17.53
C ASN A 322 -3.31 5.78 19.03
N PRO A 323 -2.22 5.09 19.42
CA PRO A 323 -2.03 4.55 20.79
C PRO A 323 -1.91 5.64 21.86
N GLU A 324 -1.63 6.87 21.50
CA GLU A 324 -1.55 8.04 22.38
C GLU A 324 -2.85 8.31 23.16
N ILE A 325 -3.99 7.85 22.66
CA ILE A 325 -5.29 7.99 23.36
C ILE A 325 -5.33 7.26 24.70
N TYR A 326 -4.41 6.31 24.94
CA TYR A 326 -4.31 5.52 26.16
C TYR A 326 -3.30 6.08 27.17
N ASN A 327 -2.53 7.13 26.81
CA ASN A 327 -1.43 7.63 27.67
C ASN A 327 -1.90 8.56 28.81
N GLU A 328 -3.18 8.87 28.89
CA GLU A 328 -3.77 9.74 29.94
C GLU A 328 -4.61 8.96 31.00
N MET A 329 -4.41 7.64 31.08
CA MET A 329 -5.06 6.83 32.12
C MET A 329 -4.07 6.40 33.21
#